data_20fa32fcbfee6e5a76d79de8900525c8
#
_entry.id   20fa32fcbfee6e5a76d79de8900525c8
#
_cell.length_a   1.000
_cell.length_b   1.000
_cell.length_c   1.000
_cell.angle_alpha   90.00
_cell.angle_beta   90.00
_cell.angle_gamma   90.00
#
_symmetry.space_group_name_H-M   'P 1'
#
loop_
_entity.id
_entity.type
_entity.pdbx_description
1 polymer ?
#
loop_
_entity_poly.entity_id
_entity_poly.type
_entity_poly.pdbx_seq_one_letter_code
_entity_poly.pdbx_strand_id
1 'polypeptide(L)'
;MLSYRKLAMRVLGRPLHTGGNDSPRPASQRAAAFLLTAAMLTTLTAPAFAETWDIEKGDITVKAGDTEGTNKVSQGEQKDVEDTNTVITGKSDKNTVTIEAEKEDDKVEVTLKDLNIDASRGSEAAVSVTGKGDTNIELDGDNELKSGAGHAGLEHNKTDTSGELTIQDKDKNGSLEAVGGFKGAGIGSAGSNDAQVKITGGNITATSDDWGAGIGSGSDGTAYVEITGGEINATGGYLGAGIGGGCNGSGNVTISGGGITAAGGEGAAGIGGGYYNGATVTITGDAVIKNASNTKYGAGIGGGYGYDGDVTISGNAKIENATGGYGAAGIGGGAFSSPDKIGNGNVVIKENAEIDNVQGGAYGAGIGGGVYGLGNVTIEGNTKVNAAGGAGGAAIGGGAGAENNSDNKGNQITIKSNANGSPTVKAVGGGTDEKEKIVIGGA
;
A
#
# COMPACT_ATOMS: atom_id res chain seq x y z
N MET A 1 -38.19 1.74 25.78
CA MET A 1 -38.53 2.19 27.15
C MET A 1 -39.26 1.18 28.02
N LEU A 2 -39.97 0.19 27.49
CA LEU A 2 -40.68 -0.82 28.32
C LEU A 2 -39.78 -1.93 28.87
N SER A 3 -38.62 -2.19 28.30
CA SER A 3 -37.68 -3.25 28.74
C SER A 3 -36.94 -2.91 30.04
N TYR A 4 -36.54 -1.66 30.22
CA TYR A 4 -35.76 -1.23 31.40
C TYR A 4 -36.56 -1.21 32.71
N ARG A 5 -37.84 -0.89 32.67
CA ARG A 5 -38.69 -0.96 33.85
C ARG A 5 -38.85 -2.40 34.43
N LYS A 6 -38.87 -3.41 33.54
CA LYS A 6 -38.93 -4.83 33.97
C LYS A 6 -37.62 -5.32 34.57
N LEU A 7 -36.46 -4.81 34.11
CA LEU A 7 -35.16 -5.18 34.66
C LEU A 7 -34.95 -4.53 36.03
N ALA A 8 -35.23 -3.24 36.16
CA ALA A 8 -35.15 -2.52 37.45
C ALA A 8 -36.02 -3.12 38.54
N MET A 9 -37.23 -3.57 38.21
CA MET A 9 -38.11 -4.25 39.18
C MET A 9 -37.65 -5.67 39.59
N ARG A 10 -36.84 -6.34 38.78
CA ARG A 10 -36.24 -7.64 39.12
C ARG A 10 -35.03 -7.52 40.03
N VAL A 11 -34.27 -6.44 39.93
CA VAL A 11 -33.05 -6.19 40.70
C VAL A 11 -33.34 -5.47 42.03
N LEU A 12 -34.29 -4.54 42.05
CA LEU A 12 -34.59 -3.72 43.21
C LEU A 12 -35.74 -4.25 44.09
N GLY A 13 -36.36 -5.38 43.74
CA GLY A 13 -37.49 -5.94 44.46
C GLY A 13 -38.77 -5.09 44.30
N ARG A 14 -39.93 -5.70 44.55
CA ARG A 14 -41.24 -5.00 44.51
C ARG A 14 -41.27 -3.88 45.54
N PRO A 15 -41.87 -2.72 45.25
CA PRO A 15 -42.16 -1.73 46.29
C PRO A 15 -43.01 -2.38 47.38
N LEU A 16 -42.57 -2.27 48.60
CA LEU A 16 -43.31 -2.76 49.77
C LEU A 16 -44.55 -1.92 49.96
N HIS A 17 -45.71 -2.59 50.04
CA HIS A 17 -46.94 -1.98 50.54
C HIS A 17 -46.71 -1.50 51.99
N THR A 18 -47.03 -0.26 52.24
CA THR A 18 -47.03 0.38 53.55
C THR A 18 -48.16 -0.20 54.38
N GLY A 19 -47.83 -1.03 55.35
CA GLY A 19 -48.80 -1.53 56.33
C GLY A 19 -48.11 -2.38 57.38
N GLY A 20 -47.68 -1.77 58.50
CA GLY A 20 -47.49 -2.42 59.77
C GLY A 20 -46.05 -2.83 60.15
N ASN A 21 -45.50 -2.19 61.18
CA ASN A 21 -44.34 -2.46 61.98
C ASN A 21 -42.97 -2.52 61.27
N ASP A 22 -42.39 -1.36 61.11
CA ASP A 22 -41.02 -1.18 60.64
C ASP A 22 -40.00 -1.38 61.78
N SER A 23 -39.29 -2.49 61.77
CA SER A 23 -37.99 -2.54 62.39
C SER A 23 -36.98 -1.91 61.43
N PRO A 24 -36.09 -0.97 61.87
CA PRO A 24 -35.12 -0.34 60.99
C PRO A 24 -34.11 -1.36 60.49
N ARG A 25 -33.96 -1.45 59.16
CA ARG A 25 -32.93 -2.29 58.52
C ARG A 25 -31.54 -1.95 59.07
N PRO A 26 -30.68 -2.93 59.32
CA PRO A 26 -29.32 -2.72 59.81
C PRO A 26 -28.55 -1.74 58.87
N ALA A 27 -27.74 -0.88 59.47
CA ALA A 27 -26.93 0.12 58.71
C ALA A 27 -26.06 -0.49 57.61
N SER A 28 -25.65 -1.74 57.75
CA SER A 28 -24.91 -2.52 56.76
C SER A 28 -25.69 -2.78 55.45
N GLN A 29 -27.02 -2.96 55.52
CA GLN A 29 -27.86 -3.15 54.31
C GLN A 29 -28.14 -1.84 53.60
N ARG A 30 -28.13 -0.69 54.29
CA ARG A 30 -28.27 0.63 53.68
C ARG A 30 -26.96 1.03 53.01
N ALA A 31 -25.83 0.71 53.60
CA ALA A 31 -24.51 0.97 53.00
C ALA A 31 -24.28 0.09 51.75
N ALA A 32 -24.70 -1.17 51.75
CA ALA A 32 -24.58 -2.06 50.60
C ALA A 32 -25.49 -1.61 49.43
N ALA A 33 -26.70 -1.13 49.72
CA ALA A 33 -27.59 -0.57 48.67
C ALA A 33 -27.05 0.76 48.09
N PHE A 34 -26.43 1.59 48.91
CA PHE A 34 -25.79 2.85 48.46
C PHE A 34 -24.53 2.58 47.65
N LEU A 35 -23.69 1.63 48.07
CA LEU A 35 -22.51 1.19 47.36
C LEU A 35 -22.85 0.53 46.02
N LEU A 36 -23.92 -0.28 45.97
CA LEU A 36 -24.38 -0.89 44.73
C LEU A 36 -24.94 0.19 43.74
N THR A 37 -25.66 1.18 44.26
CA THR A 37 -26.19 2.27 43.44
C THR A 37 -25.08 3.22 42.97
N ALA A 38 -24.09 3.48 43.81
CA ALA A 38 -22.92 4.27 43.45
C ALA A 38 -22.02 3.51 42.45
N ALA A 39 -21.82 2.19 42.67
CA ALA A 39 -21.06 1.37 41.70
C ALA A 39 -21.79 1.22 40.37
N MET A 40 -23.14 1.16 40.34
CA MET A 40 -23.91 1.20 39.08
C MET A 40 -23.93 2.58 38.43
N LEU A 41 -23.78 3.67 39.15
CA LEU A 41 -23.70 5.02 38.60
C LEU A 41 -22.31 5.37 38.05
N THR A 42 -21.26 4.70 38.55
CA THR A 42 -19.90 4.89 38.04
C THR A 42 -19.56 3.98 36.87
N THR A 43 -20.43 3.01 36.53
CA THR A 43 -20.27 2.14 35.33
C THR A 43 -21.30 2.42 34.22
N LEU A 44 -22.14 3.43 34.37
CA LEU A 44 -22.88 4.00 33.26
C LEU A 44 -21.96 5.03 32.56
N THR A 45 -20.87 4.56 32.00
CA THR A 45 -20.39 5.16 30.76
C THR A 45 -21.59 5.14 29.83
N ALA A 46 -21.97 6.27 29.28
CA ALA A 46 -22.99 6.33 28.23
C ALA A 46 -22.64 5.23 27.23
N PRO A 47 -23.61 4.41 26.77
CA PRO A 47 -23.30 3.44 25.74
C PRO A 47 -22.64 4.24 24.62
N ALA A 48 -21.42 3.82 24.23
CA ALA A 48 -20.78 4.39 23.07
C ALA A 48 -21.75 4.18 21.89
N PHE A 49 -22.15 5.24 21.26
CA PHE A 49 -23.06 5.20 20.10
C PHE A 49 -22.20 5.23 18.86
N ALA A 50 -22.58 4.48 17.85
CA ALA A 50 -22.04 4.68 16.52
C ALA A 50 -22.47 6.07 16.03
N GLU A 51 -21.52 6.96 15.83
CA GLU A 51 -21.78 8.32 15.31
C GLU A 51 -21.17 8.49 13.91
N THR A 52 -21.80 9.35 13.13
CA THR A 52 -21.24 9.80 11.85
C THR A 52 -20.68 11.21 12.05
N TRP A 53 -19.39 11.33 11.78
CA TRP A 53 -18.62 12.55 11.95
C TRP A 53 -18.47 13.26 10.62
N ASP A 54 -19.01 14.45 10.54
CA ASP A 54 -19.06 15.24 9.32
C ASP A 54 -17.90 16.24 9.28
N ILE A 55 -16.97 16.05 8.34
CA ILE A 55 -15.76 16.88 8.19
C ILE A 55 -16.09 18.38 7.93
N GLU A 56 -17.28 18.70 7.47
CA GLU A 56 -17.69 20.11 7.28
C GLU A 56 -17.72 20.90 8.59
N LYS A 57 -17.90 20.20 9.73
CA LYS A 57 -18.03 20.82 11.07
C LYS A 57 -16.71 21.16 11.75
N GLY A 58 -15.59 20.77 11.20
CA GLY A 58 -14.24 21.03 11.74
C GLY A 58 -13.33 19.84 11.63
N ASP A 59 -12.06 20.04 11.99
CA ASP A 59 -11.07 18.97 12.05
C ASP A 59 -11.52 17.82 12.95
N ILE A 60 -11.19 16.59 12.56
CA ILE A 60 -11.52 15.38 13.30
C ILE A 60 -10.26 14.72 13.79
N THR A 61 -10.20 14.43 15.08
CA THR A 61 -9.14 13.58 15.67
C THR A 61 -9.77 12.30 16.19
N VAL A 62 -9.22 11.16 15.79
CA VAL A 62 -9.66 9.83 16.22
C VAL A 62 -8.51 9.15 16.97
N LYS A 63 -8.77 8.64 18.17
CA LYS A 63 -7.82 7.89 19.00
C LYS A 63 -8.42 6.54 19.37
N ALA A 64 -7.58 5.60 19.81
CA ALA A 64 -8.08 4.37 20.41
C ALA A 64 -8.91 4.67 21.68
N GLY A 65 -10.02 3.99 21.85
CA GLY A 65 -10.88 4.13 23.00
C GLY A 65 -10.35 3.41 24.24
N ASP A 66 -11.01 3.60 25.40
CA ASP A 66 -10.63 2.91 26.64
C ASP A 66 -11.05 1.43 26.63
N THR A 67 -11.95 1.07 25.73
CA THR A 67 -12.45 -0.30 25.54
C THR A 67 -12.01 -0.82 24.17
N GLU A 68 -11.55 -2.05 24.11
CA GLU A 68 -11.18 -2.69 22.83
C GLU A 68 -12.35 -2.60 21.83
N GLY A 69 -12.04 -2.18 20.59
CA GLY A 69 -13.03 -1.98 19.52
C GLY A 69 -13.83 -0.70 19.61
N THR A 70 -13.42 0.27 20.46
CA THR A 70 -13.98 1.62 20.48
C THR A 70 -12.91 2.65 20.12
N ASN A 71 -13.35 3.80 19.63
CA ASN A 71 -12.51 4.97 19.40
C ASN A 71 -12.95 6.13 20.31
N LYS A 72 -12.07 7.08 20.52
CA LYS A 72 -12.35 8.42 21.06
C LYS A 72 -12.24 9.42 19.96
N VAL A 73 -13.33 10.13 19.68
CA VAL A 73 -13.38 11.09 18.60
C VAL A 73 -13.56 12.50 19.13
N SER A 74 -12.80 13.43 18.57
CA SER A 74 -12.88 14.84 18.89
C SER A 74 -13.17 15.66 17.65
N GLN A 75 -14.18 16.54 17.72
CA GLN A 75 -14.54 17.51 16.68
C GLN A 75 -15.13 18.77 17.30
N GLY A 76 -14.59 19.94 17.04
CA GLY A 76 -15.08 21.20 17.59
C GLY A 76 -15.07 21.21 19.13
N GLU A 77 -16.27 21.38 19.72
CA GLU A 77 -16.46 21.36 21.18
C GLU A 77 -16.57 19.95 21.76
N GLN A 78 -16.87 18.95 20.95
CA GLN A 78 -16.89 17.54 21.37
C GLN A 78 -15.46 17.06 21.55
N LYS A 79 -15.12 16.50 22.71
CA LYS A 79 -13.76 16.00 23.04
C LYS A 79 -13.85 14.59 23.58
N ASP A 80 -13.03 13.71 23.02
CA ASP A 80 -12.84 12.33 23.44
C ASP A 80 -14.17 11.57 23.63
N VAL A 81 -15.10 11.74 22.68
CA VAL A 81 -16.40 11.06 22.67
C VAL A 81 -16.15 9.60 22.29
N GLU A 82 -16.56 8.68 23.18
CA GLU A 82 -16.49 7.25 22.91
C GLU A 82 -17.45 6.85 21.77
N ASP A 83 -16.88 6.20 20.75
CA ASP A 83 -17.59 5.77 19.54
C ASP A 83 -17.27 4.30 19.21
N THR A 84 -18.30 3.50 18.97
CA THR A 84 -18.18 2.06 18.67
C THR A 84 -18.10 1.73 17.20
N ASN A 85 -18.36 2.69 16.35
CA ASN A 85 -18.31 2.52 14.88
C ASN A 85 -18.10 3.90 14.23
N THR A 86 -16.85 4.33 14.20
CA THR A 86 -16.48 5.66 13.73
C THR A 86 -16.60 5.75 12.21
N VAL A 87 -17.56 6.53 11.75
CA VAL A 87 -17.78 6.82 10.33
C VAL A 87 -17.50 8.29 10.09
N ILE A 88 -16.58 8.59 9.18
CA ILE A 88 -16.21 9.94 8.77
C ILE A 88 -16.75 10.19 7.36
N THR A 89 -17.45 11.32 7.16
CA THR A 89 -18.10 11.67 5.90
C THR A 89 -18.03 13.15 5.60
N GLY A 90 -18.56 13.56 4.45
CA GLY A 90 -18.73 14.96 4.07
C GLY A 90 -17.62 15.53 3.23
N LYS A 91 -17.61 16.86 3.03
CA LYS A 91 -16.66 17.55 2.14
C LYS A 91 -15.99 18.72 2.83
N SER A 92 -14.69 18.88 2.61
CA SER A 92 -13.95 20.02 3.15
C SER A 92 -12.79 20.44 2.25
N ASP A 93 -12.54 21.74 2.17
CA ASP A 93 -11.34 22.34 1.59
C ASP A 93 -10.43 22.99 2.66
N LYS A 94 -10.68 22.69 3.94
CA LYS A 94 -9.99 23.31 5.09
C LYS A 94 -9.71 22.34 6.22
N ASN A 95 -10.67 21.47 6.53
CA ASN A 95 -10.60 20.60 7.68
C ASN A 95 -9.97 19.27 7.28
N THR A 96 -9.23 18.67 8.20
CA THR A 96 -8.45 17.45 8.00
C THR A 96 -8.79 16.40 9.06
N VAL A 97 -8.37 15.16 8.83
CA VAL A 97 -8.54 14.06 9.77
C VAL A 97 -7.17 13.61 10.29
N THR A 98 -7.04 13.50 11.61
CA THR A 98 -5.89 12.89 12.27
C THR A 98 -6.33 11.63 13.01
N ILE A 99 -5.68 10.51 12.74
CA ILE A 99 -5.90 9.22 13.40
C ILE A 99 -4.65 8.88 14.21
N GLU A 100 -4.81 8.69 15.52
CA GLU A 100 -3.71 8.51 16.45
C GLU A 100 -3.85 7.19 17.24
N ALA A 101 -3.09 6.16 16.88
CA ALA A 101 -2.94 4.92 17.63
C ALA A 101 -1.68 5.03 18.52
N GLU A 102 -1.78 5.67 19.70
CA GLU A 102 -0.60 6.15 20.48
C GLU A 102 0.26 4.99 21.02
N LYS A 103 -0.35 3.87 21.43
CA LYS A 103 0.33 2.73 22.07
C LYS A 103 0.46 1.55 21.11
N GLU A 104 1.41 0.67 21.34
CA GLU A 104 1.62 -0.55 20.55
C GLU A 104 0.41 -1.48 20.50
N ASP A 105 -0.40 -1.52 21.58
CA ASP A 105 -1.60 -2.36 21.67
C ASP A 105 -2.85 -1.65 21.14
N ASP A 106 -2.78 -0.37 20.77
CA ASP A 106 -3.92 0.38 20.25
C ASP A 106 -4.32 -0.15 18.87
N LYS A 107 -5.63 -0.25 18.66
CA LYS A 107 -6.23 -0.54 17.36
C LYS A 107 -7.31 0.49 17.08
N VAL A 108 -7.14 1.23 16.01
CA VAL A 108 -8.11 2.23 15.58
C VAL A 108 -8.78 1.74 14.29
N GLU A 109 -10.09 1.63 14.31
CA GLU A 109 -10.89 1.26 13.12
C GLU A 109 -11.77 2.44 12.72
N VAL A 110 -11.65 2.90 11.47
CA VAL A 110 -12.38 4.05 10.93
C VAL A 110 -12.96 3.68 9.58
N THR A 111 -14.23 4.03 9.36
CA THR A 111 -14.86 3.98 8.04
C THR A 111 -14.83 5.36 7.39
N LEU A 112 -14.23 5.46 6.21
CA LEU A 112 -14.37 6.64 5.35
C LEU A 112 -15.55 6.40 4.42
N LYS A 113 -16.57 7.28 4.52
CA LYS A 113 -17.81 7.14 3.77
C LYS A 113 -18.14 8.40 2.98
N ASP A 114 -18.03 8.32 1.67
CA ASP A 114 -18.28 9.47 0.78
C ASP A 114 -17.53 10.73 1.24
N LEU A 115 -16.29 10.51 1.73
CA LEU A 115 -15.44 11.56 2.31
C LEU A 115 -14.62 12.25 1.21
N ASN A 116 -14.75 13.58 1.11
CA ASN A 116 -13.98 14.37 0.15
C ASN A 116 -13.23 15.49 0.87
N ILE A 117 -11.90 15.41 0.90
CA ILE A 117 -11.03 16.43 1.49
C ILE A 117 -10.05 16.95 0.44
N ASP A 118 -10.11 18.23 0.16
CA ASP A 118 -9.13 18.94 -0.69
C ASP A 118 -8.29 19.91 0.14
N ALA A 119 -7.24 19.39 0.79
CA ALA A 119 -6.23 20.16 1.51
C ALA A 119 -5.07 20.66 0.61
N SER A 120 -5.16 20.53 -0.71
CA SER A 120 -4.08 20.83 -1.67
C SER A 120 -3.57 22.26 -1.64
N ARG A 121 -4.38 23.21 -1.15
CA ARG A 121 -3.99 24.61 -0.98
C ARG A 121 -3.25 24.91 0.33
N GLY A 122 -3.25 23.96 1.24
CA GLY A 122 -2.58 24.03 2.55
C GLY A 122 -1.21 23.36 2.55
N SER A 123 -0.75 23.07 3.76
CA SER A 123 0.49 22.35 4.03
C SER A 123 0.23 21.19 5.01
N GLU A 124 -0.87 20.49 4.81
CA GLU A 124 -1.34 19.41 5.69
C GLU A 124 -1.78 18.20 4.86
N ALA A 125 -1.77 17.04 5.47
CA ALA A 125 -2.36 15.85 4.90
C ALA A 125 -3.89 15.92 5.02
N ALA A 126 -4.62 15.43 4.01
CA ALA A 126 -6.07 15.28 4.07
C ALA A 126 -6.47 14.32 5.20
N VAL A 127 -5.80 13.17 5.27
CA VAL A 127 -5.90 12.20 6.37
C VAL A 127 -4.50 11.80 6.78
N SER A 128 -4.16 11.98 8.07
CA SER A 128 -2.88 11.58 8.65
C SER A 128 -3.06 10.49 9.70
N VAL A 129 -2.30 9.41 9.59
CA VAL A 129 -2.27 8.28 10.53
C VAL A 129 -0.94 8.27 11.25
N THR A 130 -0.98 8.26 12.59
CA THR A 130 0.20 8.36 13.45
C THR A 130 0.10 7.40 14.63
N GLY A 131 1.22 7.19 15.30
CA GLY A 131 1.30 6.39 16.52
C GLY A 131 1.99 5.05 16.33
N LYS A 132 1.92 4.21 17.36
CA LYS A 132 2.60 2.92 17.45
C LYS A 132 1.67 1.72 17.24
N GLY A 133 0.38 1.94 17.43
CA GLY A 133 -0.66 0.94 17.23
C GLY A 133 -1.15 0.89 15.79
N ASP A 134 -1.94 -0.10 15.48
CA ASP A 134 -2.44 -0.35 14.14
C ASP A 134 -3.69 0.46 13.83
N THR A 135 -3.80 0.90 12.57
CA THR A 135 -4.98 1.58 12.07
C THR A 135 -5.57 0.83 10.88
N ASN A 136 -6.86 0.53 10.96
CA ASN A 136 -7.63 -0.05 9.87
C ASN A 136 -8.61 0.98 9.31
N ILE A 137 -8.51 1.25 8.02
CA ILE A 137 -9.45 2.10 7.29
C ILE A 137 -10.34 1.23 6.42
N GLU A 138 -11.63 1.24 6.71
CA GLU A 138 -12.68 0.65 5.87
C GLU A 138 -13.17 1.69 4.87
N LEU A 139 -13.28 1.33 3.60
CA LEU A 139 -13.82 2.20 2.56
C LEU A 139 -15.31 1.90 2.35
N ASP A 140 -16.14 2.93 2.30
CA ASP A 140 -17.59 2.87 1.97
C ASP A 140 -17.93 4.04 1.04
N GLY A 141 -18.52 3.76 -0.11
CA GLY A 141 -18.80 4.77 -1.13
C GLY A 141 -17.55 5.38 -1.77
N ASP A 142 -17.66 6.59 -2.29
CA ASP A 142 -16.61 7.25 -3.07
C ASP A 142 -15.84 8.25 -2.22
N ASN A 143 -14.58 7.95 -1.93
CA ASN A 143 -13.70 8.78 -1.10
C ASN A 143 -12.63 9.47 -1.94
N GLU A 144 -12.38 10.75 -1.69
CA GLU A 144 -11.37 11.56 -2.39
C GLU A 144 -10.53 12.36 -1.39
N LEU A 145 -9.20 12.15 -1.42
CA LEU A 145 -8.26 12.77 -0.49
C LEU A 145 -7.14 13.46 -1.28
N LYS A 146 -7.05 14.79 -1.16
CA LYS A 146 -5.99 15.60 -1.78
C LYS A 146 -5.22 16.36 -0.71
N SER A 147 -3.92 16.21 -0.67
CA SER A 147 -3.05 16.80 0.36
C SER A 147 -2.19 17.94 -0.18
N GLY A 148 -1.74 18.78 0.73
CA GLY A 148 -0.82 19.87 0.46
C GLY A 148 0.59 19.39 0.16
N ALA A 149 1.44 20.33 -0.24
CA ALA A 149 2.83 20.06 -0.57
C ALA A 149 3.60 19.43 0.60
N GLY A 150 4.35 18.38 0.32
CA GLY A 150 5.12 17.62 1.30
C GLY A 150 4.38 16.43 1.88
N HIS A 151 3.05 16.34 1.72
CA HIS A 151 2.19 15.36 2.37
C HIS A 151 1.60 14.33 1.41
N ALA A 152 1.33 13.13 1.91
CA ALA A 152 0.61 12.12 1.17
C ALA A 152 -0.92 12.33 1.25
N GLY A 153 -1.65 11.91 0.21
CA GLY A 153 -3.12 12.00 0.18
C GLY A 153 -3.77 11.29 1.36
N LEU A 154 -3.37 10.05 1.58
CA LEU A 154 -3.55 9.30 2.84
C LEU A 154 -2.16 9.05 3.41
N GLU A 155 -1.84 9.73 4.50
CA GLU A 155 -0.48 9.76 5.04
C GLU A 155 -0.26 8.81 6.20
N HIS A 156 0.82 8.00 6.11
CA HIS A 156 1.35 7.21 7.20
C HIS A 156 2.87 7.15 7.10
N ASN A 157 3.55 7.91 7.96
CA ASN A 157 5.00 7.96 8.02
C ASN A 157 5.54 6.82 8.90
N LYS A 158 6.30 5.90 8.31
CA LYS A 158 6.89 4.78 9.04
C LYS A 158 8.06 5.26 9.90
N THR A 159 8.04 4.84 11.16
CA THR A 159 9.15 4.96 12.11
C THR A 159 9.50 3.57 12.65
N ASP A 160 10.57 3.45 13.43
CA ASP A 160 10.96 2.17 14.07
C ASP A 160 9.87 1.60 15.00
N THR A 161 8.95 2.42 15.44
CA THR A 161 7.90 2.07 16.40
C THR A 161 6.48 2.36 15.89
N SER A 162 6.29 2.76 14.64
CA SER A 162 4.94 2.97 14.09
C SER A 162 4.22 1.64 13.89
N GLY A 163 2.89 1.65 14.07
CA GLY A 163 2.02 0.54 13.71
C GLY A 163 1.81 0.40 12.22
N GLU A 164 0.92 -0.50 11.81
CA GLU A 164 0.58 -0.76 10.42
C GLU A 164 -0.67 0.06 10.01
N LEU A 165 -0.63 0.66 8.82
CA LEU A 165 -1.83 1.17 8.15
C LEU A 165 -2.38 0.09 7.22
N THR A 166 -3.60 -0.38 7.50
CA THR A 166 -4.34 -1.28 6.62
C THR A 166 -5.53 -0.58 5.98
N ILE A 167 -5.63 -0.64 4.65
CA ILE A 167 -6.80 -0.19 3.87
C ILE A 167 -7.56 -1.41 3.41
N GLN A 168 -8.87 -1.43 3.67
CA GLN A 168 -9.73 -2.56 3.37
C GLN A 168 -11.11 -2.11 2.87
N ASP A 169 -11.83 -3.05 2.26
CA ASP A 169 -13.19 -2.87 1.75
C ASP A 169 -13.86 -4.26 1.81
N LYS A 170 -14.48 -4.54 2.96
CA LYS A 170 -15.04 -5.87 3.28
C LYS A 170 -16.30 -6.17 2.47
N ASP A 171 -17.11 -5.18 2.18
CA ASP A 171 -18.38 -5.29 1.47
C ASP A 171 -18.27 -4.97 -0.04
N LYS A 172 -17.08 -4.58 -0.50
CA LYS A 172 -16.73 -4.35 -1.92
C LYS A 172 -17.55 -3.22 -2.58
N ASN A 173 -17.83 -2.19 -1.83
CA ASN A 173 -18.57 -1.02 -2.29
C ASN A 173 -17.76 0.28 -2.19
N GLY A 174 -16.51 0.22 -1.71
CA GLY A 174 -15.68 1.36 -1.42
C GLY A 174 -14.65 1.68 -2.50
N SER A 175 -14.46 2.97 -2.74
CA SER A 175 -13.40 3.50 -3.57
C SER A 175 -12.59 4.55 -2.82
N LEU A 176 -11.33 4.72 -3.22
CA LEU A 176 -10.45 5.78 -2.73
C LEU A 176 -9.64 6.37 -3.88
N GLU A 177 -9.83 7.66 -4.13
CA GLU A 177 -8.91 8.49 -4.91
C GLU A 177 -8.02 9.28 -3.96
N ALA A 178 -6.70 9.04 -4.00
CA ALA A 178 -5.75 9.70 -3.12
C ALA A 178 -4.65 10.40 -3.94
N VAL A 179 -4.50 11.71 -3.73
CA VAL A 179 -3.52 12.55 -4.44
C VAL A 179 -2.58 13.19 -3.43
N GLY A 180 -1.31 12.80 -3.51
CA GLY A 180 -0.25 13.44 -2.72
C GLY A 180 0.20 14.76 -3.32
N GLY A 181 0.62 15.70 -2.49
CA GLY A 181 1.24 16.92 -2.93
C GLY A 181 2.70 16.73 -3.34
N PHE A 182 3.37 17.81 -3.73
CA PHE A 182 4.80 17.82 -4.09
C PHE A 182 5.65 17.06 -3.05
N LYS A 183 6.40 16.04 -3.46
CA LYS A 183 7.18 15.10 -2.65
C LYS A 183 6.41 14.07 -1.83
N GLY A 184 5.12 14.20 -1.62
CA GLY A 184 4.32 13.21 -0.90
C GLY A 184 3.83 12.09 -1.81
N ALA A 185 3.57 10.91 -1.28
CA ALA A 185 2.94 9.82 -2.01
C ALA A 185 1.42 10.05 -2.21
N GLY A 186 0.78 9.38 -3.15
CA GLY A 186 -0.68 9.32 -3.18
C GLY A 186 -1.21 8.67 -1.90
N ILE A 187 -0.77 7.45 -1.61
CA ILE A 187 -0.99 6.71 -0.36
C ILE A 187 0.36 6.29 0.20
N GLY A 188 0.66 6.66 1.43
CA GLY A 188 1.89 6.27 2.12
C GLY A 188 2.55 7.40 2.86
N SER A 189 3.81 7.75 2.58
CA SER A 189 4.50 8.74 3.41
C SER A 189 4.59 10.14 2.79
N ALA A 190 4.77 11.09 3.68
CA ALA A 190 5.26 12.42 3.37
C ALA A 190 6.69 12.36 2.78
N GLY A 191 7.16 13.47 2.20
CA GLY A 191 8.55 13.59 1.74
C GLY A 191 9.57 13.34 2.86
N SER A 192 10.64 12.65 2.52
CA SER A 192 11.76 12.29 3.42
C SER A 192 11.39 11.32 4.55
N ASN A 193 10.30 10.59 4.41
CA ASN A 193 9.88 9.55 5.35
C ASN A 193 9.70 8.21 4.64
N ASP A 194 9.93 7.14 5.39
CA ASP A 194 9.59 5.80 4.96
C ASP A 194 8.07 5.58 5.02
N ALA A 195 7.56 4.68 4.21
CA ALA A 195 6.15 4.29 4.19
C ALA A 195 5.97 2.82 4.56
N GLN A 196 4.88 2.51 5.28
CA GLN A 196 4.40 1.16 5.46
C GLN A 196 2.89 1.13 5.24
N VAL A 197 2.46 0.44 4.18
CA VAL A 197 1.06 0.39 3.77
C VAL A 197 0.66 -1.03 3.42
N LYS A 198 -0.48 -1.45 3.93
CA LYS A 198 -1.14 -2.70 3.57
C LYS A 198 -2.48 -2.43 2.93
N ILE A 199 -2.76 -3.09 1.80
CA ILE A 199 -4.04 -2.98 1.10
C ILE A 199 -4.63 -4.37 0.93
N THR A 200 -5.84 -4.56 1.43
CA THR A 200 -6.54 -5.85 1.39
C THR A 200 -7.78 -5.84 0.50
N GLY A 201 -8.25 -4.66 0.10
CA GLY A 201 -9.43 -4.48 -0.75
C GLY A 201 -9.63 -3.04 -1.20
N GLY A 202 -10.73 -2.81 -1.91
CA GLY A 202 -11.16 -1.52 -2.42
C GLY A 202 -10.78 -1.25 -3.88
N ASN A 203 -11.43 -0.26 -4.46
CA ASN A 203 -11.10 0.29 -5.78
C ASN A 203 -10.26 1.54 -5.55
N ILE A 204 -8.93 1.43 -5.70
CA ILE A 204 -7.97 2.45 -5.28
C ILE A 204 -7.31 3.09 -6.49
N THR A 205 -7.41 4.42 -6.57
CA THR A 205 -6.62 5.25 -7.48
C THR A 205 -5.70 6.14 -6.65
N ALA A 206 -4.40 5.96 -6.80
CA ALA A 206 -3.41 6.70 -6.04
C ALA A 206 -2.41 7.40 -6.97
N THR A 207 -2.25 8.69 -6.80
CA THR A 207 -1.40 9.52 -7.66
C THR A 207 -0.53 10.44 -6.82
N SER A 208 0.73 10.58 -7.15
CA SER A 208 1.59 11.66 -6.64
C SER A 208 1.69 12.79 -7.67
N ASP A 209 1.80 14.01 -7.19
CA ASP A 209 1.91 15.18 -8.07
C ASP A 209 3.28 15.23 -8.76
N ASP A 210 4.41 15.02 -8.05
CA ASP A 210 5.75 15.17 -8.65
C ASP A 210 6.77 14.11 -8.23
N TRP A 211 7.27 14.07 -6.97
CA TRP A 211 8.40 13.20 -6.60
C TRP A 211 8.03 11.97 -5.78
N GLY A 212 6.82 11.88 -5.31
CA GLY A 212 6.36 10.73 -4.54
C GLY A 212 5.92 9.55 -5.43
N ALA A 213 5.79 8.38 -4.83
CA ALA A 213 5.15 7.23 -5.44
C ALA A 213 3.63 7.41 -5.49
N GLY A 214 2.94 6.70 -6.40
CA GLY A 214 1.48 6.58 -6.32
C GLY A 214 1.07 5.92 -5.00
N ILE A 215 1.61 4.72 -4.73
CA ILE A 215 1.48 4.02 -3.44
C ILE A 215 2.89 3.69 -2.94
N GLY A 216 3.24 4.17 -1.76
CA GLY A 216 4.54 3.91 -1.14
C GLY A 216 5.17 5.12 -0.51
N SER A 217 6.47 5.39 -0.76
CA SER A 217 7.12 6.50 -0.10
C SER A 217 7.01 7.84 -0.84
N GLY A 218 7.06 8.90 -0.08
CA GLY A 218 7.43 10.21 -0.60
C GLY A 218 8.87 10.21 -1.12
N SER A 219 9.38 11.38 -1.56
CA SER A 219 10.78 11.49 -1.97
C SER A 219 11.73 11.09 -0.83
N ASP A 220 12.88 10.52 -1.18
CA ASP A 220 13.98 10.17 -0.25
C ASP A 220 13.63 9.12 0.82
N GLY A 221 12.44 8.48 0.76
CA GLY A 221 12.00 7.44 1.70
C GLY A 221 12.01 6.03 1.11
N THR A 222 12.04 5.02 1.96
CA THR A 222 11.85 3.61 1.58
C THR A 222 10.37 3.24 1.70
N ALA A 223 9.85 2.55 0.70
CA ALA A 223 8.49 2.03 0.72
C ALA A 223 8.48 0.55 1.17
N TYR A 224 7.54 0.22 2.06
CA TYR A 224 7.15 -1.13 2.42
C TYR A 224 5.66 -1.27 2.10
N VAL A 225 5.35 -1.91 0.98
CA VAL A 225 3.97 -2.04 0.48
C VAL A 225 3.57 -3.51 0.41
N GLU A 226 2.46 -3.85 1.03
CA GLU A 226 1.82 -5.17 0.95
C GLU A 226 0.43 -5.03 0.32
N ILE A 227 0.17 -5.77 -0.78
CA ILE A 227 -1.14 -5.80 -1.42
C ILE A 227 -1.63 -7.24 -1.49
N THR A 228 -2.77 -7.51 -0.87
CA THR A 228 -3.38 -8.84 -0.84
C THR A 228 -4.72 -8.90 -1.58
N GLY A 229 -5.25 -7.76 -2.01
CA GLY A 229 -6.52 -7.67 -2.73
C GLY A 229 -6.80 -6.26 -3.25
N GLY A 230 -7.95 -6.08 -3.87
CA GLY A 230 -8.42 -4.81 -4.44
C GLY A 230 -8.11 -4.64 -5.93
N GLU A 231 -8.69 -3.60 -6.51
CA GLU A 231 -8.38 -3.07 -7.84
C GLU A 231 -7.57 -1.80 -7.68
N ILE A 232 -6.30 -1.85 -8.09
CA ILE A 232 -5.32 -0.80 -7.81
C ILE A 232 -4.88 -0.13 -9.10
N ASN A 233 -5.00 1.18 -9.14
CA ASN A 233 -4.47 2.04 -10.20
C ASN A 233 -3.53 3.06 -9.58
N ALA A 234 -2.23 2.86 -9.69
CA ALA A 234 -1.21 3.68 -9.05
C ALA A 234 -0.33 4.39 -10.08
N THR A 235 -0.24 5.70 -9.97
CA THR A 235 0.61 6.53 -10.84
C THR A 235 1.60 7.31 -10.00
N GLY A 236 2.87 7.05 -10.21
CA GLY A 236 3.95 7.83 -9.60
C GLY A 236 4.01 9.23 -10.16
N GLY A 237 4.45 10.17 -9.37
CA GLY A 237 4.81 11.50 -9.83
C GLY A 237 6.01 11.46 -10.79
N TYR A 238 6.50 12.63 -11.20
CA TYR A 238 7.55 12.76 -12.24
C TYR A 238 8.78 11.85 -12.02
N LEU A 239 9.22 11.62 -10.77
CA LEU A 239 10.36 10.76 -10.42
C LEU A 239 10.00 9.62 -9.48
N GLY A 240 8.73 9.38 -9.23
CA GLY A 240 8.24 8.34 -8.32
C GLY A 240 7.77 7.08 -9.04
N ALA A 241 7.85 5.94 -8.37
CA ALA A 241 7.27 4.69 -8.84
C ALA A 241 5.74 4.73 -8.80
N GLY A 242 5.08 3.94 -9.66
CA GLY A 242 3.64 3.71 -9.51
C GLY A 242 3.34 3.12 -8.14
N ILE A 243 4.00 1.98 -7.82
CA ILE A 243 3.97 1.35 -6.49
C ILE A 243 5.41 1.14 -6.04
N GLY A 244 5.81 1.74 -4.92
CA GLY A 244 7.15 1.58 -4.35
C GLY A 244 7.80 2.88 -3.92
N GLY A 245 9.06 3.14 -4.36
CA GLY A 245 9.82 4.30 -3.94
C GLY A 245 9.45 5.61 -4.65
N GLY A 246 9.44 6.72 -3.91
CA GLY A 246 9.49 8.05 -4.52
C GLY A 246 10.88 8.36 -5.08
N CYS A 247 11.12 9.61 -5.51
CA CYS A 247 12.44 10.06 -5.97
C CYS A 247 13.52 9.74 -4.92
N ASN A 248 14.62 9.11 -5.33
CA ASN A 248 15.68 8.57 -4.46
C ASN A 248 15.18 7.52 -3.41
N GLY A 249 13.97 7.01 -3.56
CA GLY A 249 13.38 6.03 -2.66
C GLY A 249 13.47 4.59 -3.19
N SER A 250 13.73 3.62 -2.32
CA SER A 250 13.68 2.21 -2.66
C SER A 250 12.27 1.63 -2.48
N GLY A 251 11.94 0.60 -3.27
CA GLY A 251 10.67 -0.13 -3.15
C GLY A 251 10.86 -1.54 -2.61
N ASN A 252 10.27 -1.83 -1.45
CA ASN A 252 10.05 -3.20 -0.97
C ASN A 252 8.55 -3.50 -1.11
N VAL A 253 8.19 -4.22 -2.19
CA VAL A 253 6.80 -4.41 -2.59
C VAL A 253 6.46 -5.89 -2.60
N THR A 254 5.39 -6.27 -1.89
CA THR A 254 4.84 -7.63 -1.91
C THR A 254 3.39 -7.58 -2.38
N ILE A 255 3.07 -8.33 -3.43
CA ILE A 255 1.73 -8.42 -4.00
C ILE A 255 1.33 -9.89 -4.05
N SER A 256 0.27 -10.27 -3.34
CA SER A 256 -0.22 -11.65 -3.29
C SER A 256 -1.64 -11.84 -3.81
N GLY A 257 -2.31 -10.74 -4.15
CA GLY A 257 -3.67 -10.75 -4.72
C GLY A 257 -4.03 -9.40 -5.33
N GLY A 258 -5.23 -9.32 -5.87
CA GLY A 258 -5.76 -8.11 -6.50
C GLY A 258 -5.38 -7.94 -7.97
N GLY A 259 -5.99 -6.93 -8.61
CA GLY A 259 -5.75 -6.50 -9.98
C GLY A 259 -4.97 -5.18 -9.99
N ILE A 260 -3.75 -5.15 -10.55
CA ILE A 260 -2.82 -4.05 -10.39
C ILE A 260 -2.50 -3.40 -11.73
N THR A 261 -2.70 -2.09 -11.80
CA THR A 261 -2.17 -1.22 -12.85
C THR A 261 -1.24 -0.20 -12.21
N ALA A 262 0.00 -0.14 -12.63
CA ALA A 262 1.01 0.74 -12.06
C ALA A 262 1.84 1.42 -13.16
N ALA A 263 1.97 2.74 -13.08
CA ALA A 263 2.78 3.53 -13.99
C ALA A 263 3.81 4.37 -13.22
N GLY A 264 5.07 4.20 -13.52
CA GLY A 264 6.14 5.00 -12.96
C GLY A 264 6.36 6.31 -13.71
N GLY A 265 6.87 7.31 -13.05
CA GLY A 265 7.34 8.57 -13.63
C GLY A 265 8.63 8.39 -14.45
N GLU A 266 9.29 9.48 -14.81
CA GLU A 266 10.33 9.51 -15.87
C GLU A 266 11.45 8.47 -15.74
N GLY A 267 11.93 8.21 -14.56
CA GLY A 267 13.02 7.25 -14.35
C GLY A 267 12.72 6.22 -13.28
N ALA A 268 11.51 6.19 -12.77
CA ALA A 268 11.10 5.28 -11.73
C ALA A 268 10.39 4.04 -12.31
N ALA A 269 10.39 2.93 -11.60
CA ALA A 269 9.71 1.73 -12.05
C ALA A 269 8.17 1.87 -12.01
N GLY A 270 7.46 1.09 -12.84
CA GLY A 270 6.02 0.92 -12.66
C GLY A 270 5.73 0.35 -11.27
N ILE A 271 6.38 -0.76 -10.92
CA ILE A 271 6.36 -1.37 -9.58
C ILE A 271 7.82 -1.54 -9.14
N GLY A 272 8.24 -0.85 -8.08
CA GLY A 272 9.60 -1.01 -7.54
C GLY A 272 10.30 0.28 -7.11
N GLY A 273 11.51 0.52 -7.64
CA GLY A 273 12.35 1.64 -7.25
C GLY A 273 11.91 2.99 -7.86
N GLY A 274 12.07 4.04 -7.11
CA GLY A 274 11.99 5.40 -7.60
C GLY A 274 13.23 5.78 -8.43
N TYR A 275 13.26 7.01 -8.90
CA TYR A 275 14.41 7.54 -9.62
C TYR A 275 15.68 7.44 -8.75
N TYR A 276 16.75 6.89 -9.31
CA TYR A 276 18.02 6.60 -8.63
C TYR A 276 17.96 5.59 -7.47
N ASN A 277 17.01 4.64 -7.49
CA ASN A 277 17.04 3.57 -6.50
C ASN A 277 16.56 2.22 -7.04
N GLY A 278 16.97 1.15 -6.34
CA GLY A 278 16.62 -0.22 -6.66
C GLY A 278 15.34 -0.67 -5.94
N ALA A 279 14.99 -1.93 -6.18
CA ALA A 279 13.81 -2.51 -5.54
C ALA A 279 13.96 -4.00 -5.26
N THR A 280 13.22 -4.43 -4.24
CA THR A 280 12.87 -5.83 -4.02
C THR A 280 11.37 -5.99 -4.20
N VAL A 281 10.97 -6.74 -5.24
CA VAL A 281 9.57 -6.96 -5.59
C VAL A 281 9.24 -8.45 -5.52
N THR A 282 8.21 -8.81 -4.75
CA THR A 282 7.69 -10.17 -4.67
C THR A 282 6.23 -10.16 -5.13
N ILE A 283 5.93 -10.94 -6.18
CA ILE A 283 4.58 -11.13 -6.71
C ILE A 283 4.26 -12.61 -6.59
N THR A 284 3.19 -12.95 -5.89
CA THR A 284 2.86 -14.34 -5.56
C THR A 284 1.34 -14.55 -5.45
N GLY A 285 0.92 -15.72 -4.98
CA GLY A 285 -0.49 -16.03 -4.79
C GLY A 285 -1.27 -16.00 -6.11
N ASP A 286 -2.42 -15.34 -6.10
CA ASP A 286 -3.29 -15.14 -7.27
C ASP A 286 -3.26 -13.69 -7.77
N ALA A 287 -2.16 -12.97 -7.53
CA ALA A 287 -1.98 -11.59 -7.97
C ALA A 287 -2.03 -11.45 -9.49
N VAL A 288 -2.70 -10.44 -10.00
CA VAL A 288 -2.75 -10.11 -11.43
C VAL A 288 -2.18 -8.73 -11.67
N ILE A 289 -1.01 -8.65 -12.29
CA ILE A 289 -0.46 -7.39 -12.77
C ILE A 289 -1.00 -7.16 -14.18
N LYS A 290 -2.05 -6.35 -14.29
CA LYS A 290 -2.68 -6.00 -15.57
C LYS A 290 -1.74 -5.18 -16.44
N ASN A 291 -1.07 -4.22 -15.82
CA ASN A 291 -0.03 -3.42 -16.46
C ASN A 291 0.95 -2.85 -15.44
N ALA A 292 2.24 -3.03 -15.69
CA ALA A 292 3.30 -2.33 -14.98
C ALA A 292 4.20 -1.67 -16.02
N SER A 293 4.30 -0.36 -16.03
CA SER A 293 4.95 0.34 -17.13
C SER A 293 5.77 1.55 -16.69
N ASN A 294 6.82 1.78 -17.46
CA ASN A 294 7.51 3.05 -17.51
C ASN A 294 7.73 3.46 -18.97
N THR A 295 7.77 4.76 -19.24
CA THR A 295 7.91 5.28 -20.61
C THR A 295 9.30 5.79 -20.92
N LYS A 296 10.18 6.00 -19.91
CA LYS A 296 11.51 6.58 -20.15
C LYS A 296 12.68 5.70 -19.73
N TYR A 297 12.98 5.53 -18.44
CA TYR A 297 14.23 4.88 -18.02
C TYR A 297 14.07 3.86 -16.88
N GLY A 298 12.92 3.75 -16.25
CA GLY A 298 12.63 2.78 -15.21
C GLY A 298 12.20 1.44 -15.80
N ALA A 299 12.35 0.36 -15.04
CA ALA A 299 11.80 -0.93 -15.37
C ALA A 299 10.26 -0.91 -15.32
N GLY A 300 9.59 -1.82 -16.02
CA GLY A 300 8.17 -2.07 -15.78
C GLY A 300 7.98 -2.57 -14.33
N ILE A 301 8.73 -3.61 -13.95
CA ILE A 301 8.78 -4.15 -12.59
C ILE A 301 10.25 -4.29 -12.19
N GLY A 302 10.70 -3.59 -11.15
CA GLY A 302 12.07 -3.69 -10.65
C GLY A 302 12.74 -2.35 -10.36
N GLY A 303 13.95 -2.14 -10.90
CA GLY A 303 14.77 -0.98 -10.61
C GLY A 303 14.35 0.31 -11.30
N GLY A 304 14.58 1.44 -10.63
CA GLY A 304 14.58 2.75 -11.26
C GLY A 304 15.86 3.03 -12.02
N TYR A 305 16.04 4.26 -12.47
CA TYR A 305 17.13 4.72 -13.35
C TYR A 305 18.54 4.36 -12.84
N GLY A 306 19.16 3.39 -13.51
CA GLY A 306 20.54 2.95 -13.23
C GLY A 306 20.70 2.02 -12.03
N TYR A 307 19.62 1.39 -11.57
CA TYR A 307 19.64 0.52 -10.39
C TYR A 307 19.04 -0.85 -10.63
N ASP A 308 19.40 -1.77 -9.76
CA ASP A 308 19.06 -3.18 -9.83
C ASP A 308 17.57 -3.41 -9.49
N GLY A 309 16.99 -4.42 -10.10
CA GLY A 309 15.69 -4.96 -9.72
C GLY A 309 15.83 -6.40 -9.26
N ASP A 310 15.54 -6.65 -7.99
CA ASP A 310 15.40 -7.98 -7.40
C ASP A 310 13.94 -8.39 -7.43
N VAL A 311 13.55 -9.26 -8.38
CA VAL A 311 12.15 -9.60 -8.62
C VAL A 311 11.91 -11.09 -8.47
N THR A 312 10.94 -11.48 -7.63
CA THR A 312 10.46 -12.85 -7.50
C THR A 312 9.00 -12.93 -7.89
N ILE A 313 8.66 -13.81 -8.83
CA ILE A 313 7.29 -14.09 -9.27
C ILE A 313 7.01 -15.58 -9.06
N SER A 314 5.96 -15.90 -8.31
CA SER A 314 5.65 -17.27 -7.89
C SER A 314 4.15 -17.50 -7.66
N GLY A 315 3.78 -18.69 -7.20
CA GLY A 315 2.38 -19.06 -7.00
C GLY A 315 1.64 -19.20 -8.33
N ASN A 316 0.44 -18.68 -8.40
CA ASN A 316 -0.37 -18.57 -9.62
C ASN A 316 -0.36 -17.12 -10.16
N ALA A 317 0.62 -16.33 -9.75
CA ALA A 317 0.69 -14.92 -10.14
C ALA A 317 0.73 -14.75 -11.66
N LYS A 318 -0.01 -13.79 -12.15
CA LYS A 318 -0.09 -13.46 -13.57
C LYS A 318 0.40 -12.06 -13.86
N ILE A 319 1.33 -11.94 -14.79
CA ILE A 319 1.76 -10.67 -15.37
C ILE A 319 1.19 -10.58 -16.77
N GLU A 320 0.16 -9.76 -16.96
CA GLU A 320 -0.42 -9.56 -18.31
C GLU A 320 0.49 -8.67 -19.16
N ASN A 321 0.95 -7.55 -18.59
CA ASN A 321 1.88 -6.65 -19.27
C ASN A 321 2.92 -6.08 -18.31
N ALA A 322 4.19 -6.10 -18.74
CA ALA A 322 5.26 -5.34 -18.09
C ALA A 322 6.15 -4.71 -19.16
N THR A 323 6.24 -3.38 -19.16
CA THR A 323 6.99 -2.64 -20.19
C THR A 323 8.02 -1.73 -19.56
N GLY A 324 9.28 -1.95 -19.89
CA GLY A 324 10.37 -1.06 -19.50
C GLY A 324 10.46 0.19 -20.38
N GLY A 325 10.95 1.26 -19.79
CA GLY A 325 11.30 2.48 -20.49
C GLY A 325 12.55 2.32 -21.34
N TYR A 326 12.93 3.36 -22.05
CA TYR A 326 14.13 3.36 -22.91
C TYR A 326 15.38 2.89 -22.14
N GLY A 327 15.99 1.84 -22.60
CA GLY A 327 17.14 1.20 -21.99
C GLY A 327 16.84 0.30 -20.78
N ALA A 328 15.62 0.27 -20.27
CA ALA A 328 15.27 -0.52 -19.09
C ALA A 328 14.65 -1.87 -19.44
N ALA A 329 14.75 -2.80 -18.52
CA ALA A 329 14.09 -4.10 -18.65
C ALA A 329 12.56 -3.99 -18.47
N GLY A 330 11.82 -4.90 -19.09
CA GLY A 330 10.41 -5.09 -18.77
C GLY A 330 10.25 -5.55 -17.31
N ILE A 331 11.03 -6.57 -16.92
CA ILE A 331 11.16 -7.05 -15.53
C ILE A 331 12.66 -7.14 -15.20
N GLY A 332 13.11 -6.38 -14.19
CA GLY A 332 14.50 -6.40 -13.72
C GLY A 332 15.13 -5.02 -13.56
N GLY A 333 16.26 -4.76 -14.21
CA GLY A 333 17.04 -3.56 -14.03
C GLY A 333 16.52 -2.33 -14.80
N GLY A 334 16.71 -1.15 -14.20
CA GLY A 334 16.48 0.12 -14.87
C GLY A 334 17.61 0.52 -15.83
N ALA A 335 17.37 1.52 -16.67
CA ALA A 335 18.36 2.03 -17.61
C ALA A 335 19.28 3.07 -17.01
N PHE A 336 20.50 3.19 -17.55
CA PHE A 336 21.37 4.34 -17.33
C PHE A 336 22.12 4.73 -18.61
N SER A 337 22.52 5.97 -18.70
CA SER A 337 23.22 6.51 -19.88
C SER A 337 24.74 6.32 -19.87
N SER A 338 25.30 5.69 -18.81
CA SER A 338 26.75 5.48 -18.64
C SER A 338 27.03 4.07 -18.12
N PRO A 339 28.09 3.42 -18.59
CA PRO A 339 28.49 2.09 -18.09
C PRO A 339 28.95 2.06 -16.63
N ASP A 340 29.09 3.21 -15.97
CA ASP A 340 29.51 3.29 -14.56
C ASP A 340 28.36 3.02 -13.56
N LYS A 341 27.12 3.09 -14.03
CA LYS A 341 25.92 2.73 -13.28
C LYS A 341 25.06 1.80 -14.12
N ILE A 342 24.90 0.60 -13.68
CA ILE A 342 24.22 -0.46 -14.42
C ILE A 342 23.08 -1.03 -13.60
N GLY A 343 21.88 -1.07 -14.18
CA GLY A 343 20.73 -1.75 -13.57
C GLY A 343 20.75 -3.23 -13.94
N ASN A 344 21.19 -4.09 -13.03
CA ASN A 344 21.10 -5.53 -13.21
C ASN A 344 19.69 -6.03 -12.89
N GLY A 345 19.30 -7.14 -13.50
CA GLY A 345 18.06 -7.83 -13.16
C GLY A 345 18.34 -9.16 -12.49
N ASN A 346 17.97 -9.28 -11.21
CA ASN A 346 17.96 -10.55 -10.49
C ASN A 346 16.51 -11.05 -10.45
N VAL A 347 16.15 -11.95 -11.36
CA VAL A 347 14.75 -12.32 -11.55
C VAL A 347 14.55 -13.81 -11.33
N VAL A 348 13.62 -14.18 -10.46
CA VAL A 348 13.21 -15.56 -10.21
C VAL A 348 11.74 -15.73 -10.57
N ILE A 349 11.43 -16.63 -11.50
CA ILE A 349 10.07 -16.99 -11.91
C ILE A 349 9.88 -18.47 -11.65
N LYS A 350 8.90 -18.84 -10.82
CA LYS A 350 8.75 -20.23 -10.38
C LYS A 350 7.30 -20.63 -10.13
N GLU A 351 7.13 -21.94 -9.86
CA GLU A 351 5.83 -22.56 -9.55
C GLU A 351 4.88 -22.56 -10.76
N ASN A 352 3.73 -21.88 -10.72
CA ASN A 352 2.75 -21.81 -11.80
C ASN A 352 2.65 -20.39 -12.40
N ALA A 353 3.62 -19.53 -12.14
CA ALA A 353 3.57 -18.14 -12.59
C ALA A 353 3.41 -18.03 -14.12
N GLU A 354 2.57 -17.11 -14.56
CA GLU A 354 2.27 -16.85 -15.97
C GLU A 354 2.66 -15.41 -16.34
N ILE A 355 3.47 -15.27 -17.37
CA ILE A 355 3.97 -14.01 -17.89
C ILE A 355 3.51 -13.91 -19.34
N ASP A 356 2.48 -13.13 -19.64
CA ASP A 356 1.86 -13.08 -20.96
C ASP A 356 2.59 -12.15 -21.93
N ASN A 357 3.00 -10.97 -21.46
CA ASN A 357 3.65 -10.00 -22.32
C ASN A 357 4.63 -9.14 -21.53
N VAL A 358 5.90 -9.41 -21.71
CA VAL A 358 6.98 -8.59 -21.16
C VAL A 358 7.82 -8.02 -22.26
N GLN A 359 7.97 -6.70 -22.25
CA GLN A 359 8.70 -5.96 -23.26
C GLN A 359 9.79 -5.10 -22.62
N GLY A 360 11.05 -5.34 -23.01
CA GLY A 360 12.14 -4.39 -22.73
C GLY A 360 11.99 -3.11 -23.55
N GLY A 361 12.35 -2.00 -22.98
CA GLY A 361 12.55 -0.78 -23.75
C GLY A 361 13.71 -0.91 -24.74
N ALA A 362 13.86 -0.01 -25.69
CA ALA A 362 14.98 -0.03 -26.61
C ALA A 362 16.30 -0.18 -25.81
N TYR A 363 17.14 -1.15 -26.17
CA TYR A 363 18.38 -1.56 -25.48
C TYR A 363 18.22 -2.31 -24.15
N GLY A 364 17.03 -2.41 -23.57
CA GLY A 364 16.76 -3.17 -22.36
C GLY A 364 16.37 -4.63 -22.65
N ALA A 365 16.62 -5.52 -21.72
CA ALA A 365 16.12 -6.89 -21.81
C ALA A 365 14.61 -6.95 -21.60
N GLY A 366 13.95 -7.98 -22.14
CA GLY A 366 12.58 -8.29 -21.72
C GLY A 366 12.56 -8.62 -20.23
N ILE A 367 13.34 -9.65 -19.84
CA ILE A 367 13.54 -10.06 -18.46
C ILE A 367 15.05 -10.08 -18.18
N GLY A 368 15.50 -9.29 -17.21
CA GLY A 368 16.90 -9.21 -16.82
C GLY A 368 17.45 -7.80 -16.70
N GLY A 369 18.58 -7.48 -17.34
CA GLY A 369 19.27 -6.22 -17.19
C GLY A 369 18.70 -5.08 -18.04
N GLY A 370 18.86 -3.85 -17.57
CA GLY A 370 18.79 -2.66 -18.42
C GLY A 370 20.02 -2.55 -19.33
N VAL A 371 20.11 -1.47 -20.10
CA VAL A 371 21.30 -1.19 -20.95
C VAL A 371 22.59 -1.29 -20.11
N TYR A 372 23.60 -2.00 -20.61
CA TYR A 372 24.83 -2.41 -19.90
C TYR A 372 24.63 -3.35 -18.71
N GLY A 373 23.40 -3.57 -18.25
CA GLY A 373 23.07 -4.41 -17.09
C GLY A 373 23.05 -5.90 -17.42
N LEU A 374 23.47 -6.70 -16.47
CA LEU A 374 23.45 -8.15 -16.54
C LEU A 374 22.07 -8.70 -16.14
N GLY A 375 21.67 -9.82 -16.75
CA GLY A 375 20.54 -10.62 -16.33
C GLY A 375 20.99 -11.84 -15.54
N ASN A 376 20.57 -11.94 -14.29
CA ASN A 376 20.61 -13.14 -13.49
C ASN A 376 19.19 -13.68 -13.35
N VAL A 377 18.81 -14.61 -14.24
CA VAL A 377 17.40 -15.02 -14.39
C VAL A 377 17.26 -16.52 -14.15
N THR A 378 16.39 -16.89 -13.24
CA THR A 378 16.00 -18.28 -12.99
C THR A 378 14.53 -18.47 -13.32
N ILE A 379 14.20 -19.43 -14.19
CA ILE A 379 12.85 -19.83 -14.57
C ILE A 379 12.69 -21.32 -14.27
N GLU A 380 11.77 -21.68 -13.39
CA GLU A 380 11.58 -23.07 -13.01
C GLU A 380 10.12 -23.42 -12.70
N GLY A 381 9.80 -24.72 -12.71
CA GLY A 381 8.46 -25.22 -12.42
C GLY A 381 7.54 -25.16 -13.62
N ASN A 382 6.23 -25.11 -13.39
CA ASN A 382 5.20 -25.11 -14.42
C ASN A 382 4.89 -23.68 -14.92
N THR A 383 5.94 -22.89 -15.15
CA THR A 383 5.78 -21.48 -15.55
C THR A 383 5.52 -21.33 -17.05
N LYS A 384 4.81 -20.25 -17.41
CA LYS A 384 4.67 -19.82 -18.81
C LYS A 384 5.26 -18.41 -18.93
N VAL A 385 6.20 -18.22 -19.83
CA VAL A 385 6.90 -16.95 -20.00
C VAL A 385 6.94 -16.55 -21.47
N ASN A 386 6.44 -15.36 -21.75
CA ASN A 386 6.55 -14.74 -23.07
C ASN A 386 7.25 -13.38 -22.90
N ALA A 387 8.47 -13.28 -23.40
CA ALA A 387 9.33 -12.13 -23.23
C ALA A 387 9.91 -11.65 -24.57
N ALA A 388 9.97 -10.34 -24.74
CA ALA A 388 10.61 -9.70 -25.86
C ALA A 388 11.63 -8.65 -25.41
N GLY A 389 12.83 -8.70 -25.96
CA GLY A 389 13.85 -7.67 -25.75
C GLY A 389 13.54 -6.43 -26.56
N GLY A 390 14.02 -5.29 -26.11
CA GLY A 390 14.11 -4.07 -26.89
C GLY A 390 15.20 -4.16 -27.97
N ALA A 391 15.27 -3.20 -28.89
CA ALA A 391 16.29 -3.15 -29.92
C ALA A 391 17.70 -3.27 -29.33
N GLY A 392 18.42 -4.36 -29.65
CA GLY A 392 19.74 -4.68 -29.09
C GLY A 392 19.74 -5.34 -27.72
N GLY A 393 18.58 -5.45 -27.04
CA GLY A 393 18.46 -6.18 -25.77
C GLY A 393 18.06 -7.64 -25.93
N ALA A 394 18.45 -8.50 -25.02
CA ALA A 394 18.01 -9.90 -24.99
C ALA A 394 16.53 -10.00 -24.59
N ALA A 395 15.83 -11.04 -25.08
CA ALA A 395 14.52 -11.35 -24.50
C ALA A 395 14.64 -11.73 -23.04
N ILE A 396 15.61 -12.59 -22.71
CA ILE A 396 15.96 -13.01 -21.35
C ILE A 396 17.46 -12.92 -21.19
N GLY A 397 17.95 -12.09 -20.28
CA GLY A 397 19.39 -11.90 -20.07
C GLY A 397 19.78 -10.44 -19.88
N GLY A 398 20.87 -10.01 -20.49
CA GLY A 398 21.37 -8.63 -20.40
C GLY A 398 20.74 -7.69 -21.40
N GLY A 399 20.79 -6.42 -21.09
CA GLY A 399 20.55 -5.37 -22.08
C GLY A 399 21.73 -5.21 -23.04
N ALA A 400 21.58 -4.30 -24.01
CA ALA A 400 22.63 -4.02 -24.96
C ALA A 400 23.91 -3.56 -24.26
N GLY A 401 25.07 -4.06 -24.67
CA GLY A 401 26.38 -3.73 -24.11
C GLY A 401 26.71 -4.41 -22.77
N ALA A 402 25.92 -5.40 -22.34
CA ALA A 402 26.11 -6.11 -21.08
C ALA A 402 27.41 -6.95 -21.02
N GLU A 403 28.10 -7.14 -22.14
CA GLU A 403 29.26 -8.02 -22.27
C GLU A 403 30.49 -7.55 -21.50
N ASN A 404 30.60 -6.32 -21.15
CA ASN A 404 31.85 -5.68 -20.71
C ASN A 404 31.85 -5.22 -19.25
N ASN A 405 31.09 -5.90 -18.40
CA ASN A 405 31.12 -5.59 -16.97
C ASN A 405 32.45 -6.03 -16.36
N SER A 406 33.12 -5.14 -15.66
CA SER A 406 34.45 -5.33 -15.05
C SER A 406 34.52 -6.51 -14.07
N ASP A 407 33.38 -6.98 -13.56
CA ASP A 407 33.28 -8.09 -12.58
C ASP A 407 33.26 -9.47 -13.23
N ASN A 408 33.32 -9.58 -14.54
CA ASN A 408 33.48 -10.79 -15.35
C ASN A 408 32.48 -11.96 -15.05
N LYS A 409 31.32 -11.68 -14.47
CA LYS A 409 30.35 -12.74 -14.13
C LYS A 409 29.42 -13.12 -15.29
N GLY A 410 29.25 -12.26 -16.29
CA GLY A 410 28.36 -12.48 -17.42
C GLY A 410 26.90 -12.70 -17.03
N ASN A 411 26.04 -12.82 -18.02
CA ASN A 411 24.62 -13.17 -17.79
C ASN A 411 24.50 -14.60 -17.27
N GLN A 412 23.68 -14.81 -16.24
CA GLN A 412 23.40 -16.14 -15.67
C GLN A 412 21.92 -16.48 -15.88
N ILE A 413 21.64 -17.33 -16.86
CA ILE A 413 20.28 -17.75 -17.16
C ILE A 413 20.13 -19.25 -16.86
N THR A 414 19.18 -19.58 -15.98
CA THR A 414 18.82 -20.94 -15.63
C THR A 414 17.35 -21.19 -15.95
N ILE A 415 17.10 -22.13 -16.88
CA ILE A 415 15.74 -22.59 -17.18
C ILE A 415 15.73 -24.10 -16.91
N LYS A 416 14.95 -24.53 -15.93
CA LYS A 416 14.97 -25.92 -15.49
C LYS A 416 13.59 -26.43 -15.06
N SER A 417 13.35 -27.70 -15.29
CA SER A 417 12.21 -28.43 -14.71
C SER A 417 12.47 -28.72 -13.22
N ASN A 418 11.42 -28.86 -12.48
CA ASN A 418 11.43 -29.31 -11.09
C ASN A 418 10.24 -30.23 -10.81
N ALA A 419 9.99 -30.59 -9.54
CA ALA A 419 8.89 -31.47 -9.16
C ALA A 419 7.49 -30.92 -9.53
N ASN A 420 7.37 -29.59 -9.72
CA ASN A 420 6.11 -28.92 -10.07
C ASN A 420 5.87 -28.84 -11.57
N GLY A 421 6.83 -29.18 -12.42
CA GLY A 421 6.66 -29.17 -13.86
C GLY A 421 7.86 -28.64 -14.65
N SER A 422 7.60 -28.28 -15.89
CA SER A 422 8.60 -27.76 -16.84
C SER A 422 8.16 -26.40 -17.39
N PRO A 423 9.07 -25.40 -17.42
CA PRO A 423 8.77 -24.10 -18.00
C PRO A 423 8.43 -24.17 -19.48
N THR A 424 7.46 -23.35 -19.90
CA THR A 424 7.21 -23.04 -21.30
C THR A 424 7.67 -21.60 -21.56
N VAL A 425 8.71 -21.44 -22.34
CA VAL A 425 9.31 -20.11 -22.59
C VAL A 425 9.24 -19.75 -24.06
N LYS A 426 8.64 -18.62 -24.37
CA LYS A 426 8.68 -17.97 -25.68
C LYS A 426 9.49 -16.67 -25.55
N ALA A 427 10.60 -16.59 -26.23
CA ALA A 427 11.51 -15.47 -26.15
C ALA A 427 11.78 -14.90 -27.56
N VAL A 428 11.72 -13.57 -27.70
CA VAL A 428 12.00 -12.87 -28.96
C VAL A 428 13.04 -11.78 -28.71
N GLY A 429 14.22 -11.94 -29.25
CA GLY A 429 15.29 -10.93 -29.14
C GLY A 429 14.96 -9.66 -29.92
N GLY A 430 15.49 -8.51 -29.48
CA GLY A 430 15.16 -7.20 -29.98
C GLY A 430 15.92 -6.71 -31.23
N GLY A 431 16.73 -7.55 -31.92
CA GLY A 431 17.46 -7.15 -33.12
C GLY A 431 16.54 -6.79 -34.30
N THR A 432 16.97 -5.85 -35.13
CA THR A 432 16.30 -5.49 -36.39
C THR A 432 16.59 -6.49 -37.50
N ASP A 433 17.71 -7.17 -37.42
CA ASP A 433 18.13 -8.23 -38.33
C ASP A 433 18.11 -9.62 -37.64
N GLU A 434 17.81 -10.68 -38.39
CA GLU A 434 17.81 -12.07 -37.87
C GLU A 434 19.15 -12.49 -37.25
N LYS A 435 20.25 -11.85 -37.68
CA LYS A 435 21.59 -12.09 -37.17
C LYS A 435 21.92 -11.36 -35.87
N GLU A 436 21.12 -10.35 -35.50
CA GLU A 436 21.32 -9.51 -34.31
C GLU A 436 20.34 -9.83 -33.18
N LYS A 437 19.41 -10.77 -33.41
CA LYS A 437 18.41 -11.17 -32.40
C LYS A 437 19.05 -12.04 -31.34
N ILE A 438 19.30 -11.47 -30.16
CA ILE A 438 19.72 -12.21 -29.00
C ILE A 438 18.49 -12.63 -28.21
N VAL A 439 18.19 -13.93 -28.24
CA VAL A 439 16.99 -14.47 -27.63
C VAL A 439 17.22 -14.70 -26.13
N ILE A 440 18.30 -15.39 -25.79
CA ILE A 440 18.67 -15.71 -24.40
C ILE A 440 20.18 -15.53 -24.26
N GLY A 441 20.61 -14.74 -23.27
CA GLY A 441 22.04 -14.49 -23.01
C GLY A 441 22.40 -13.02 -22.91
N GLY A 442 23.59 -12.68 -23.34
CA GLY A 442 24.11 -11.31 -23.41
C GLY A 442 24.19 -10.80 -24.86
N ALA A 443 24.03 -9.49 -25.01
CA ALA A 443 24.30 -8.78 -26.25
C ALA A 443 25.68 -8.14 -26.22
#